data_943748e0efc9acacaf59d34e15b61278
#
_entry.id   943748e0efc9acacaf59d34e15b61278
#
_cell.length_a   1.000
_cell.length_b   1.000
_cell.length_c   1.000
_cell.angle_alpha   90.00
_cell.angle_beta   90.00
_cell.angle_gamma   90.00
#
_symmetry.space_group_name_H-M   'P 1'
#
loop_
_entity.id
_entity.type
_entity.pdbx_description
1 polymer ?
#
loop_
_entity_poly.entity_id
_entity_poly.type
_entity_poly.pdbx_seq_one_letter_code
_entity_poly.pdbx_strand_id
1 'polypeptide(L)'
;MIEPPEVITQIFRLLKAPRRDIIFSRENVAVHPPSNSGTERITGHLLVVQKRGSSDKRCFFVWAPSDLIEAAMGRQGLPEVMLQQYWYSVCFPLDELIGLKKSHPEIGPPSCTFVYNGGDECTFFFHFGGLYDLQKLLLRLTKLQVDPENKDIYLLPAHHIKGGSKESKSGWSLLSFGSKIKNAIVNQFVQPGVGVSSSTSSTSPHSTDSKTPTAAVGRSEHGREEEEPPLPGRTASEMGFEMVDFPQWHEEEPFFESIERGAPVSVQQWNNYFDEHGVIQDPKAVRAEIFRGGLEPAIRREAWKFLLGYYPWTSTLEERKKIREQKTQEYHIYKLQWTSITAEQERQFEKYRERKFRVEKDVTRTDRDIPFFSKEWGPNMIKLHDILVTYSFYNFDIGYCQGMSDLLAPILVIMEEEEDSFWCFAGLMKRTARNFLKNGSGIRTQLTQLATLLKALSPDLSHFLERQEASNFFFAFRWVIVWFKREFEFDSILRLWEVILTDHYTTHFHLFVCLA
;
A
#
# COMPACT_ATOMS: atom_id res chain seq x y z
N MET A 1 6.38 12.20 35.18
CA MET A 1 6.81 12.62 33.84
C MET A 1 8.04 11.79 33.51
N ILE A 2 8.00 11.01 32.44
CA ILE A 2 9.17 10.27 31.97
C ILE A 2 10.07 11.30 31.27
N GLU A 3 11.33 11.40 31.68
CA GLU A 3 12.28 12.32 31.02
C GLU A 3 12.40 11.97 29.53
N PRO A 4 12.47 13.00 28.63
CA PRO A 4 12.63 12.74 27.21
C PRO A 4 13.95 12.01 26.95
N PRO A 5 13.98 11.04 26.02
CA PRO A 5 15.21 10.39 25.64
C PRO A 5 16.30 11.41 25.31
N GLU A 6 17.52 11.15 25.73
CA GLU A 6 18.66 12.04 25.52
C GLU A 6 18.82 12.47 24.05
N VAL A 7 18.47 11.58 23.12
CA VAL A 7 18.42 11.81 21.66
C VAL A 7 17.53 13.00 21.29
N ILE A 8 16.34 13.12 21.90
CA ILE A 8 15.40 14.23 21.61
C ILE A 8 16.04 15.56 22.07
N THR A 9 16.62 15.58 23.26
CA THR A 9 17.32 16.74 23.79
C THR A 9 18.49 17.15 22.88
N GLN A 10 19.22 16.17 22.35
CA GLN A 10 20.33 16.38 21.42
C GLN A 10 19.83 16.96 20.08
N ILE A 11 18.73 16.45 19.51
CA ILE A 11 18.09 16.98 18.30
C ILE A 11 17.70 18.45 18.49
N PHE A 12 17.00 18.78 19.59
CA PHE A 12 16.62 20.16 19.88
C PHE A 12 17.83 21.09 20.04
N ARG A 13 18.86 20.64 20.76
CA ARG A 13 20.11 21.44 20.93
C ARG A 13 20.80 21.66 19.59
N LEU A 14 20.83 20.67 18.73
CA LEU A 14 21.44 20.76 17.40
C LEU A 14 20.65 21.69 16.48
N LEU A 15 19.31 21.49 16.40
CA LEU A 15 18.45 22.25 15.48
C LEU A 15 18.14 23.67 15.94
N LYS A 16 18.32 24.02 17.22
CA LYS A 16 18.22 25.41 17.74
C LYS A 16 19.54 26.14 17.72
N ALA A 17 20.65 25.49 17.41
CA ALA A 17 21.96 26.15 17.41
C ALA A 17 22.04 27.28 16.37
N PRO A 18 22.53 28.48 16.73
CA PRO A 18 22.51 29.67 15.85
C PRO A 18 23.44 29.56 14.64
N ARG A 19 24.40 28.64 14.65
CA ARG A 19 25.39 28.43 13.58
C ARG A 19 25.33 26.99 13.10
N ARG A 20 24.24 26.63 12.41
CA ARG A 20 24.04 25.33 11.76
C ARG A 20 23.71 25.49 10.29
N ASP A 21 24.12 24.53 9.48
CA ASP A 21 23.67 24.38 8.09
C ASP A 21 23.01 23.01 7.94
N ILE A 22 21.81 22.97 7.39
CA ILE A 22 21.18 21.74 6.94
C ILE A 22 21.70 21.50 5.53
N ILE A 23 22.60 20.53 5.38
CA ILE A 23 23.25 20.21 4.09
C ILE A 23 22.53 19.12 3.31
N PHE A 24 21.58 18.43 3.96
CA PHE A 24 20.65 17.51 3.35
C PHE A 24 19.35 17.48 4.15
N SER A 25 18.23 17.41 3.44
CA SER A 25 16.90 17.27 4.04
C SER A 25 16.06 16.39 3.15
N ARG A 26 15.40 15.39 3.75
CA ARG A 26 14.43 14.54 3.06
C ARG A 26 13.26 14.23 3.97
N GLU A 27 12.06 14.60 3.51
CA GLU A 27 10.81 14.30 4.18
C GLU A 27 10.30 12.92 3.80
N ASN A 28 9.33 12.41 4.57
CA ASN A 28 8.68 11.13 4.32
C ASN A 28 9.63 9.92 4.26
N VAL A 29 10.75 9.99 4.96
CA VAL A 29 11.60 8.84 5.22
C VAL A 29 11.02 8.07 6.39
N ALA A 30 10.80 6.77 6.23
CA ALA A 30 10.10 5.95 7.22
C ALA A 30 11.04 5.04 8.01
N VAL A 31 10.68 4.76 9.26
CA VAL A 31 11.16 3.62 10.04
C VAL A 31 10.00 2.66 10.30
N HIS A 32 10.30 1.39 10.41
CA HIS A 32 9.34 0.36 10.77
C HIS A 32 9.68 -0.14 12.17
N PRO A 33 8.89 0.23 13.20
CA PRO A 33 9.06 -0.28 14.55
C PRO A 33 8.90 -1.80 14.60
N PRO A 34 9.46 -2.47 15.63
CA PRO A 34 9.21 -3.90 15.84
C PRO A 34 7.72 -4.21 15.93
N SER A 35 7.31 -5.37 15.41
CA SER A 35 5.90 -5.78 15.24
C SER A 35 5.04 -5.73 16.53
N ASN A 36 5.66 -5.67 17.69
CA ASN A 36 4.98 -5.65 19.00
C ASN A 36 4.55 -4.24 19.47
N SER A 37 4.92 -3.18 18.74
CA SER A 37 4.64 -1.80 19.17
C SER A 37 3.26 -1.26 18.78
N GLY A 38 2.47 -2.02 17.99
CA GLY A 38 1.17 -1.57 17.48
C GLY A 38 1.24 -0.46 16.42
N THR A 39 2.44 0.00 16.07
CA THR A 39 2.68 1.06 15.09
C THR A 39 3.27 0.44 13.82
N GLU A 40 2.52 0.48 12.71
CA GLU A 40 2.95 -0.17 11.46
C GLU A 40 4.10 0.55 10.75
N ARG A 41 4.12 1.90 10.82
CA ARG A 41 5.11 2.74 10.13
C ARG A 41 5.14 4.12 10.76
N ILE A 42 6.33 4.66 11.00
CA ILE A 42 6.52 6.03 11.43
C ILE A 42 7.24 6.78 10.32
N THR A 43 6.65 7.87 9.83
CA THR A 43 7.27 8.76 8.83
C THR A 43 7.87 9.98 9.52
N GLY A 44 9.01 10.42 9.03
CA GLY A 44 9.73 11.56 9.59
C GLY A 44 10.62 12.26 8.58
N HIS A 45 11.38 13.21 9.07
CA HIS A 45 12.40 13.91 8.33
C HIS A 45 13.78 13.34 8.61
N LEU A 46 14.55 13.11 7.57
CA LEU A 46 15.95 12.76 7.63
C LEU A 46 16.78 14.01 7.26
N LEU A 47 17.68 14.42 8.13
CA LEU A 47 18.53 15.58 7.96
C LEU A 47 19.99 15.18 8.10
N VAL A 48 20.87 15.85 7.34
CA VAL A 48 22.30 15.92 7.66
C VAL A 48 22.63 17.37 8.01
N VAL A 49 23.05 17.59 9.25
CA VAL A 49 23.25 18.92 9.81
C VAL A 49 24.73 19.14 10.09
N GLN A 50 25.30 20.22 9.55
CA GLN A 50 26.67 20.64 9.82
C GLN A 50 26.67 21.73 10.88
N LYS A 51 27.43 21.52 11.95
CA LYS A 51 27.62 22.53 12.99
C LYS A 51 28.82 23.42 12.62
N ARG A 52 28.64 24.75 12.54
CA ARG A 52 29.70 25.70 12.31
C ARG A 52 30.31 26.13 13.65
N GLY A 53 31.49 25.65 13.97
CA GLY A 53 32.32 26.10 15.10
C GLY A 53 33.72 26.49 14.62
N SER A 54 34.53 27.16 15.43
CA SER A 54 35.78 27.78 15.03
C SER A 54 36.89 26.84 14.52
N SER A 55 36.78 25.53 14.67
CA SER A 55 37.75 24.54 14.16
C SER A 55 37.17 23.19 13.75
N ASP A 56 35.92 22.90 14.04
CA ASP A 56 35.35 21.54 13.90
C ASP A 56 34.07 21.56 13.08
N LYS A 57 34.17 21.13 11.81
CA LYS A 57 33.03 20.98 10.89
C LYS A 57 32.35 19.64 11.11
N ARG A 58 31.88 19.35 12.33
CA ARG A 58 31.16 18.08 12.58
C ARG A 58 29.81 18.06 11.90
N CYS A 59 29.54 16.96 11.23
CA CYS A 59 28.24 16.67 10.63
C CYS A 59 27.50 15.63 11.47
N PHE A 60 26.18 15.83 11.61
CA PHE A 60 25.29 14.93 12.36
C PHE A 60 24.24 14.37 11.43
N PHE A 61 23.99 13.09 11.56
CA PHE A 61 22.83 12.43 10.98
C PHE A 61 21.68 12.53 11.97
N VAL A 62 20.50 12.96 11.49
CA VAL A 62 19.32 13.16 12.30
C VAL A 62 18.12 12.57 11.57
N TRP A 63 17.36 11.72 12.25
CA TRP A 63 16.03 11.35 11.81
C TRP A 63 15.06 11.45 12.98
N ALA A 64 13.91 12.07 12.76
CA ALA A 64 12.84 12.14 13.75
C ALA A 64 11.48 12.31 13.06
N PRO A 65 10.35 11.97 13.73
CA PRO A 65 9.01 12.31 13.26
C PRO A 65 8.88 13.79 12.89
N SER A 66 8.05 14.08 11.88
CA SER A 66 7.98 15.42 11.26
C SER A 66 7.61 16.51 12.25
N ASP A 67 6.66 16.26 13.14
CA ASP A 67 6.20 17.18 14.19
C ASP A 67 7.32 17.52 15.20
N LEU A 68 8.19 16.58 15.55
CA LEU A 68 9.34 16.80 16.39
C LEU A 68 10.38 17.73 15.73
N ILE A 69 10.65 17.52 14.44
CA ILE A 69 11.56 18.38 13.67
C ILE A 69 11.01 19.81 13.54
N GLU A 70 9.70 19.95 13.24
CA GLU A 70 9.03 21.25 13.16
C GLU A 70 9.06 22.00 14.49
N ALA A 71 8.80 21.32 15.61
CA ALA A 71 8.92 21.87 16.94
C ALA A 71 10.37 22.30 17.26
N ALA A 72 11.35 21.47 16.90
CA ALA A 72 12.76 21.80 17.10
C ALA A 72 13.23 22.98 16.24
N MET A 73 12.63 23.19 15.07
CA MET A 73 12.89 24.35 14.20
C MET A 73 12.13 25.63 14.62
N GLY A 74 11.27 25.56 15.65
CA GLY A 74 10.49 26.69 16.15
C GLY A 74 9.25 27.03 15.34
N ARG A 75 8.77 26.10 14.51
CA ARG A 75 7.55 26.28 13.70
C ARG A 75 6.27 25.99 14.49
N GLN A 76 6.37 25.10 15.48
CA GLN A 76 5.26 24.73 16.39
C GLN A 76 5.80 24.54 17.82
N GLY A 77 4.93 24.62 18.83
CA GLY A 77 5.25 24.26 20.21
C GLY A 77 5.49 22.75 20.35
N LEU A 78 6.25 22.34 21.36
CA LEU A 78 6.36 20.93 21.73
C LEU A 78 4.98 20.39 22.09
N PRO A 79 4.56 19.25 21.52
CA PRO A 79 3.34 18.58 21.95
C PRO A 79 3.42 18.26 23.45
N GLU A 80 2.36 18.55 24.21
CA GLU A 80 2.30 18.27 25.66
C GLU A 80 2.37 16.77 25.97
N VAL A 81 2.08 15.91 25.01
CA VAL A 81 2.11 14.46 25.14
C VAL A 81 3.29 13.90 24.33
N MET A 82 4.23 13.29 25.05
CA MET A 82 5.32 12.53 24.41
C MET A 82 4.75 11.25 23.78
N LEU A 83 4.56 11.29 22.47
CA LEU A 83 4.09 10.14 21.71
C LEU A 83 5.20 9.07 21.65
N GLN A 84 4.81 7.81 21.77
CA GLN A 84 5.73 6.66 21.71
C GLN A 84 6.63 6.66 20.45
N GLN A 85 6.16 7.27 19.34
CA GLN A 85 6.91 7.37 18.09
C GLN A 85 8.21 8.16 18.22
N TYR A 86 8.37 9.08 19.20
CA TYR A 86 9.59 9.85 19.40
C TYR A 86 10.77 9.00 19.90
N TRP A 87 10.50 7.85 20.50
CA TRP A 87 11.52 6.90 20.93
C TRP A 87 12.34 6.30 19.78
N TYR A 88 11.83 6.38 18.56
CA TYR A 88 12.52 5.90 17.35
C TYR A 88 13.41 6.98 16.71
N SER A 89 13.50 8.17 17.31
CA SER A 89 14.35 9.24 16.81
C SER A 89 15.83 8.86 16.90
N VAL A 90 16.60 9.24 15.88
CA VAL A 90 18.01 8.90 15.72
C VAL A 90 18.82 10.20 15.54
N CYS A 91 19.90 10.35 16.29
CA CYS A 91 20.83 11.45 16.14
C CYS A 91 22.23 10.98 16.53
N PHE A 92 23.16 10.97 15.58
CA PHE A 92 24.56 10.63 15.84
C PHE A 92 25.51 11.45 14.96
N PRO A 93 26.73 11.73 15.41
CA PRO A 93 27.75 12.36 14.59
C PRO A 93 28.21 11.40 13.48
N LEU A 94 28.44 11.92 12.27
CA LEU A 94 28.86 11.09 11.12
C LEU A 94 30.24 10.42 11.28
N ASP A 95 31.07 10.89 12.21
CA ASP A 95 32.35 10.26 12.57
C ASP A 95 32.17 8.95 13.39
N GLU A 96 30.98 8.70 13.90
CA GLU A 96 30.60 7.44 14.56
C GLU A 96 29.96 6.43 13.60
N LEU A 97 29.72 6.79 12.34
CA LEU A 97 29.19 5.89 11.33
C LEU A 97 30.26 4.84 10.96
N ILE A 98 29.94 3.56 11.15
CA ILE A 98 30.83 2.42 10.86
C ILE A 98 30.62 1.93 9.43
N GLY A 99 29.37 1.86 9.01
CA GLY A 99 29.00 1.39 7.68
C GLY A 99 27.55 1.60 7.35
N LEU A 100 27.22 1.39 6.09
CA LEU A 100 25.84 1.37 5.61
C LEU A 100 25.64 0.26 4.60
N LYS A 101 24.42 -0.27 4.56
CA LYS A 101 23.99 -1.25 3.56
C LYS A 101 22.73 -0.73 2.89
N LYS A 102 22.78 -0.64 1.56
CA LYS A 102 21.61 -0.40 0.74
C LYS A 102 20.85 -1.70 0.48
N SER A 103 19.55 -1.58 0.34
CA SER A 103 18.70 -2.65 -0.16
C SER A 103 17.72 -2.07 -1.16
N HIS A 104 17.73 -2.63 -2.35
CA HIS A 104 16.76 -2.36 -3.40
C HIS A 104 15.91 -3.62 -3.57
N PRO A 105 14.88 -3.82 -2.71
CA PRO A 105 14.04 -5.00 -2.84
C PRO A 105 13.30 -4.95 -4.17
N GLU A 106 13.07 -6.10 -4.78
CA GLU A 106 12.28 -6.19 -6.02
C GLU A 106 10.83 -5.70 -5.81
N ILE A 107 10.31 -5.76 -4.58
CA ILE A 107 9.02 -5.20 -4.19
C ILE A 107 9.22 -4.45 -2.87
N GLY A 108 8.87 -3.18 -2.87
CA GLY A 108 8.97 -2.32 -1.69
C GLY A 108 9.88 -1.11 -1.92
N PRO A 109 9.89 -0.15 -1.00
CA PRO A 109 10.75 1.00 -1.10
C PRO A 109 12.21 0.61 -0.90
N PRO A 110 13.14 1.29 -1.58
CA PRO A 110 14.55 1.16 -1.28
C PRO A 110 14.81 1.52 0.17
N SER A 111 15.75 0.82 0.81
CA SER A 111 16.10 1.06 2.21
C SER A 111 17.60 1.16 2.41
N CYS A 112 17.99 1.80 3.50
CA CYS A 112 19.36 1.89 3.92
C CYS A 112 19.48 1.60 5.42
N THR A 113 20.30 0.61 5.77
CA THR A 113 20.65 0.29 7.16
C THR A 113 21.98 0.93 7.50
N PHE A 114 21.99 1.71 8.56
CA PHE A 114 23.18 2.36 9.11
C PHE A 114 23.66 1.59 10.33
N VAL A 115 24.97 1.45 10.46
CA VAL A 115 25.64 0.88 11.65
C VAL A 115 26.53 1.95 12.24
N TYR A 116 26.33 2.30 13.51
CA TYR A 116 27.01 3.38 14.21
C TYR A 116 27.23 3.02 15.70
N ASN A 117 27.90 3.85 16.48
CA ASN A 117 28.11 3.71 17.93
C ASN A 117 28.55 2.31 18.39
N GLY A 118 29.51 1.69 17.66
CA GLY A 118 30.04 0.39 18.09
C GLY A 118 29.13 -0.81 17.78
N GLY A 119 28.03 -0.63 17.07
CA GLY A 119 27.18 -1.72 16.61
C GLY A 119 25.68 -1.47 16.64
N ASP A 120 25.25 -0.27 17.00
CA ASP A 120 23.83 0.11 16.89
C ASP A 120 23.40 0.19 15.42
N GLU A 121 22.20 -0.28 15.13
CA GLU A 121 21.66 -0.36 13.78
C GLU A 121 20.31 0.37 13.66
N CYS A 122 20.12 1.11 12.56
CA CYS A 122 18.82 1.66 12.18
C CYS A 122 18.59 1.54 10.69
N THR A 123 17.35 1.21 10.29
CA THR A 123 16.96 1.05 8.89
C THR A 123 15.91 2.08 8.52
N PHE A 124 16.18 2.82 7.45
CA PHE A 124 15.30 3.84 6.88
C PHE A 124 14.79 3.41 5.53
N PHE A 125 13.51 3.66 5.27
CA PHE A 125 12.81 3.32 4.03
C PHE A 125 12.48 4.59 3.25
N PHE A 126 12.87 4.63 1.98
CA PHE A 126 12.79 5.81 1.12
C PHE A 126 11.64 5.64 0.11
N HIS A 127 10.41 5.89 0.54
CA HIS A 127 9.22 5.72 -0.29
C HIS A 127 9.12 6.69 -1.46
N PHE A 128 9.78 7.83 -1.37
CA PHE A 128 9.73 8.92 -2.35
C PHE A 128 11.12 9.28 -2.91
N GLY A 129 12.04 8.32 -2.94
CA GLY A 129 13.40 8.51 -3.43
C GLY A 129 14.31 9.30 -2.46
N GLY A 130 15.48 9.71 -2.93
CA GLY A 130 16.47 10.48 -2.16
C GLY A 130 17.58 9.64 -1.51
N LEU A 131 17.52 8.31 -1.61
CA LEU A 131 18.58 7.43 -1.10
C LEU A 131 19.92 7.66 -1.85
N TYR A 132 19.86 7.83 -3.16
CA TYR A 132 21.05 8.08 -3.97
C TYR A 132 21.76 9.37 -3.59
N ASP A 133 21.00 10.46 -3.41
CA ASP A 133 21.55 11.76 -3.03
C ASP A 133 22.16 11.72 -1.64
N LEU A 134 21.50 11.07 -0.68
CA LEU A 134 22.04 10.83 0.64
C LEU A 134 23.35 10.04 0.58
N GLN A 135 23.37 8.95 -0.18
CA GLN A 135 24.57 8.12 -0.38
C GLN A 135 25.73 8.94 -0.95
N LYS A 136 25.47 9.70 -2.03
CA LYS A 136 26.48 10.55 -2.68
C LYS A 136 27.04 11.60 -1.70
N LEU A 137 26.18 12.16 -0.86
CA LEU A 137 26.61 13.10 0.19
C LEU A 137 27.46 12.40 1.26
N LEU A 138 27.02 11.24 1.76
CA LEU A 138 27.74 10.49 2.79
C LEU A 138 29.13 10.07 2.32
N LEU A 139 29.26 9.59 1.08
CA LEU A 139 30.56 9.24 0.49
C LEU A 139 31.51 10.45 0.40
N ARG A 140 30.98 11.68 0.26
CA ARG A 140 31.80 12.91 0.29
C ARG A 140 32.18 13.35 1.70
N LEU A 141 31.30 13.11 2.68
CA LEU A 141 31.48 13.58 4.06
C LEU A 141 32.24 12.58 4.94
N THR A 142 32.21 11.31 4.56
CA THR A 142 32.83 10.23 5.30
C THR A 142 33.92 9.56 4.46
N LYS A 143 34.68 8.66 5.08
CA LYS A 143 35.68 7.83 4.38
C LYS A 143 35.14 6.45 4.02
N LEU A 144 33.82 6.30 3.86
CA LEU A 144 33.20 5.06 3.47
C LEU A 144 33.69 4.59 2.10
N GLN A 145 34.00 3.31 2.00
CA GLN A 145 34.41 2.65 0.77
C GLN A 145 33.45 1.49 0.46
N VAL A 146 33.21 1.24 -0.82
CA VAL A 146 32.40 0.10 -1.27
C VAL A 146 33.11 -1.19 -0.91
N ASP A 147 32.36 -2.14 -0.37
CA ASP A 147 32.87 -3.48 -0.13
C ASP A 147 33.19 -4.17 -1.48
N PRO A 148 34.39 -4.77 -1.66
CA PRO A 148 34.76 -5.40 -2.93
C PRO A 148 33.87 -6.58 -3.33
N GLU A 149 33.29 -7.28 -2.34
CA GLU A 149 32.46 -8.46 -2.57
C GLU A 149 30.97 -8.10 -2.73
N ASN A 150 30.53 -6.94 -2.18
CA ASN A 150 29.13 -6.53 -2.23
C ASN A 150 28.96 -5.02 -2.46
N LYS A 151 28.55 -4.65 -3.68
CA LYS A 151 28.37 -3.25 -4.09
C LYS A 151 27.31 -2.47 -3.30
N ASP A 152 26.49 -3.14 -2.51
CA ASP A 152 25.46 -2.50 -1.68
C ASP A 152 25.95 -2.24 -0.25
N ILE A 153 27.15 -2.66 0.10
CA ILE A 153 27.75 -2.45 1.42
C ILE A 153 28.87 -1.41 1.32
N TYR A 154 28.88 -0.48 2.26
CA TYR A 154 29.88 0.56 2.40
C TYR A 154 30.41 0.56 3.82
N LEU A 155 31.74 0.46 3.99
CA LEU A 155 32.40 0.34 5.27
C LEU A 155 33.52 1.38 5.42
N LEU A 156 33.79 1.79 6.66
CA LEU A 156 34.99 2.55 6.96
C LEU A 156 36.22 1.64 6.89
N PRO A 157 37.37 2.12 6.33
CA PRO A 157 38.62 1.38 6.40
C PRO A 157 39.01 1.06 7.85
N ALA A 158 39.48 -0.15 8.12
CA ALA A 158 39.78 -0.68 9.45
C ALA A 158 40.77 0.16 10.30
N HIS A 159 41.47 1.11 9.71
CA HIS A 159 42.44 1.99 10.39
C HIS A 159 41.87 3.23 11.07
N HIS A 160 40.56 3.46 11.01
CA HIS A 160 39.92 4.67 11.57
C HIS A 160 39.08 4.44 12.82
N ILE A 161 39.04 3.24 13.38
CA ILE A 161 38.42 3.02 14.68
C ILE A 161 39.40 3.50 15.76
N LYS A 162 39.36 4.79 16.06
CA LYS A 162 40.13 5.36 17.17
C LYS A 162 39.37 5.17 18.48
N GLY A 163 40.02 4.42 19.38
CA GLY A 163 39.84 4.58 20.82
C GLY A 163 38.87 3.63 21.49
N GLY A 164 39.36 2.48 21.86
CA GLY A 164 38.74 1.57 22.84
C GLY A 164 39.66 0.38 23.07
N SER A 165 40.38 0.38 24.19
CA SER A 165 41.10 -0.70 24.88
C SER A 165 41.43 -1.97 24.08
N LYS A 166 42.71 -2.30 24.14
CA LYS A 166 43.27 -3.63 23.80
C LYS A 166 42.46 -4.74 24.47
N GLU A 167 42.15 -5.75 23.67
CA GLU A 167 41.57 -7.05 23.96
C GLU A 167 40.12 -7.24 23.48
N SER A 168 40.00 -7.53 22.21
CA SER A 168 39.24 -8.69 21.72
C SER A 168 39.54 -8.90 20.24
N LYS A 169 40.22 -9.99 19.95
CA LYS A 169 40.23 -10.65 18.65
C LYS A 169 38.82 -11.20 18.43
N SER A 170 37.89 -10.40 17.93
CA SER A 170 36.69 -10.90 17.28
C SER A 170 36.64 -10.28 15.90
N GLY A 171 37.06 -11.06 14.92
CA GLY A 171 36.86 -10.75 13.53
C GLY A 171 35.37 -10.51 13.28
N TRP A 172 35.04 -9.31 12.96
CA TRP A 172 33.75 -8.99 12.34
C TRP A 172 33.78 -9.59 10.94
N SER A 173 33.37 -10.87 10.88
CA SER A 173 33.18 -11.57 9.63
C SER A 173 31.94 -11.01 8.95
N LEU A 174 32.04 -10.74 7.64
CA LEU A 174 30.90 -10.48 6.74
C LEU A 174 29.71 -11.41 6.99
N LEU A 175 29.95 -12.62 7.51
CA LEU A 175 28.94 -13.60 7.90
C LEU A 175 28.06 -13.15 9.07
N SER A 176 28.56 -12.33 10.00
CA SER A 176 27.75 -11.85 11.13
C SER A 176 26.83 -10.67 10.73
N PHE A 177 27.30 -9.82 9.81
CA PHE A 177 26.48 -8.76 9.22
C PHE A 177 25.36 -9.37 8.34
N GLY A 178 25.70 -10.37 7.52
CA GLY A 178 24.73 -11.09 6.70
C GLY A 178 23.71 -11.92 7.49
N SER A 179 24.11 -12.53 8.62
CA SER A 179 23.21 -13.35 9.44
C SER A 179 22.22 -12.53 10.26
N LYS A 180 22.63 -11.39 10.81
CA LYS A 180 21.73 -10.47 11.54
C LYS A 180 20.70 -9.83 10.61
N ILE A 181 21.09 -9.47 9.39
CA ILE A 181 20.17 -8.94 8.38
C ILE A 181 19.24 -10.02 7.82
N LYS A 182 19.75 -11.26 7.65
CA LYS A 182 18.89 -12.39 7.24
C LYS A 182 17.78 -12.64 8.25
N ASN A 183 18.08 -12.53 9.53
CA ASN A 183 17.11 -12.66 10.62
C ASN A 183 16.15 -11.45 10.68
N ALA A 184 16.60 -10.22 10.41
CA ALA A 184 15.73 -9.05 10.35
C ALA A 184 14.77 -9.10 9.15
N ILE A 185 15.24 -9.55 7.98
CA ILE A 185 14.41 -9.71 6.78
C ILE A 185 13.45 -10.90 6.93
N VAL A 186 13.92 -12.03 7.47
CA VAL A 186 13.08 -13.23 7.69
C VAL A 186 12.02 -12.94 8.77
N ASN A 187 12.35 -12.23 9.84
CA ASN A 187 11.39 -11.85 10.89
C ASN A 187 10.37 -10.79 10.44
N GLN A 188 10.64 -10.04 9.37
CA GLN A 188 9.70 -9.09 8.79
C GLN A 188 8.63 -9.78 7.93
N PHE A 189 8.90 -11.02 7.46
CA PHE A 189 7.99 -11.80 6.59
C PHE A 189 7.50 -13.13 7.20
N VAL A 190 8.05 -13.55 8.36
CA VAL A 190 7.66 -14.79 9.06
C VAL A 190 7.40 -14.45 10.51
N GLN A 191 6.14 -14.48 10.93
CA GLN A 191 5.78 -14.31 12.34
C GLN A 191 6.10 -15.59 13.14
N PRO A 192 6.81 -15.52 14.29
CA PRO A 192 6.83 -16.60 15.27
C PRO A 192 5.63 -16.47 16.23
N GLY A 193 5.06 -17.61 16.59
CA GLY A 193 3.93 -17.72 17.50
C GLY A 193 4.23 -17.23 18.91
N VAL A 194 3.21 -16.68 19.52
CA VAL A 194 3.19 -16.12 20.89
C VAL A 194 2.93 -17.23 21.88
N GLY A 195 3.80 -17.35 22.86
CA GLY A 195 3.57 -18.13 24.07
C GLY A 195 2.79 -17.33 25.10
N VAL A 196 1.77 -17.97 25.66
CA VAL A 196 0.84 -17.42 26.66
C VAL A 196 1.45 -17.54 28.05
N SER A 197 1.36 -16.48 28.86
CA SER A 197 1.29 -16.63 30.31
C SER A 197 0.22 -15.70 30.90
N SER A 198 -0.64 -16.33 31.68
CA SER A 198 -1.81 -15.84 32.35
C SER A 198 -1.50 -15.03 33.60
N SER A 199 -2.29 -14.01 33.92
CA SER A 199 -2.72 -13.75 35.29
C SER A 199 -3.97 -12.86 35.34
N THR A 200 -4.87 -13.29 36.15
CA THR A 200 -6.21 -12.89 36.55
C THR A 200 -6.27 -11.62 37.40
N SER A 201 -7.33 -10.83 37.29
CA SER A 201 -8.26 -10.40 38.36
C SER A 201 -9.21 -9.30 37.84
N SER A 202 -10.44 -9.61 37.76
CA SER A 202 -11.70 -9.20 38.40
C SER A 202 -11.79 -7.75 38.91
N THR A 203 -12.76 -6.98 38.42
CA THR A 203 -13.99 -6.53 39.08
C THR A 203 -14.71 -5.44 38.29
N SER A 204 -16.00 -5.66 38.05
CA SER A 204 -17.00 -4.62 37.76
C SER A 204 -17.66 -4.27 39.14
N PRO A 205 -18.63 -3.35 39.34
CA PRO A 205 -19.65 -2.82 38.43
C PRO A 205 -20.16 -1.37 38.71
N HIS A 206 -21.29 -1.03 38.04
CA HIS A 206 -22.35 -0.02 38.31
C HIS A 206 -22.19 1.36 37.63
N SER A 207 -23.01 1.64 36.66
CA SER A 207 -24.40 2.15 36.52
C SER A 207 -24.65 3.54 37.10
N THR A 208 -25.14 4.48 36.31
CA THR A 208 -26.42 5.18 36.37
C THR A 208 -26.47 6.41 35.47
N ASP A 209 -27.45 6.42 34.62
CA ASP A 209 -28.54 7.38 34.37
C ASP A 209 -28.26 8.88 34.11
N SER A 210 -28.73 9.26 32.95
CA SER A 210 -29.85 10.17 32.67
C SER A 210 -29.56 11.64 32.31
N LYS A 211 -30.26 11.98 31.24
CA LYS A 211 -31.02 13.21 30.93
C LYS A 211 -30.45 14.14 29.83
N THR A 212 -31.14 14.06 28.70
CA THR A 212 -31.43 15.16 27.75
C THR A 212 -32.11 16.35 28.45
N PRO A 213 -31.97 17.56 27.90
CA PRO A 213 -33.18 18.18 27.35
C PRO A 213 -32.99 18.89 25.98
N THR A 214 -34.05 18.83 25.23
CA THR A 214 -34.49 19.60 24.06
C THR A 214 -34.79 21.07 24.39
N ALA A 215 -34.52 21.99 23.41
CA ALA A 215 -35.29 23.19 23.06
C ALA A 215 -34.54 23.90 21.94
N ALA A 216 -35.04 24.05 20.74
CA ALA A 216 -36.10 24.87 20.19
C ALA A 216 -35.61 26.24 19.64
N VAL A 217 -35.62 26.33 18.29
CA VAL A 217 -36.07 27.39 17.38
C VAL A 217 -35.65 28.84 17.65
N GLY A 218 -35.04 29.44 16.60
CA GLY A 218 -34.95 30.89 16.41
C GLY A 218 -34.44 31.24 15.01
N ARG A 219 -35.34 31.55 14.09
CA ARG A 219 -35.07 32.23 12.81
C ARG A 219 -34.76 33.70 13.03
N SER A 220 -33.76 34.27 12.35
CA SER A 220 -33.79 35.65 11.82
C SER A 220 -32.63 35.86 10.82
N GLU A 221 -32.94 36.10 9.64
CA GLU A 221 -32.76 37.11 8.62
C GLU A 221 -31.38 37.80 8.50
N HIS A 222 -30.89 37.71 7.24
CA HIS A 222 -30.11 38.67 6.44
C HIS A 222 -28.97 39.45 7.10
N GLY A 223 -27.77 39.05 6.78
CA GLY A 223 -26.58 39.89 6.76
C GLY A 223 -25.78 39.64 5.50
N ARG A 224 -25.53 40.67 4.71
CA ARG A 224 -24.69 40.70 3.52
C ARG A 224 -23.31 40.14 3.86
N GLU A 225 -22.88 39.11 3.15
CA GLU A 225 -21.49 38.66 3.10
C GLU A 225 -20.70 39.67 2.25
N GLU A 226 -19.80 40.41 2.88
CA GLU A 226 -18.71 41.10 2.20
C GLU A 226 -17.71 40.02 1.78
N GLU A 227 -17.49 39.83 0.47
CA GLU A 227 -16.44 39.00 -0.07
C GLU A 227 -15.06 39.54 0.37
N GLU A 228 -14.37 38.83 1.26
CA GLU A 228 -12.95 39.05 1.48
C GLU A 228 -12.17 38.76 0.18
N PRO A 229 -11.21 39.61 -0.20
CA PRO A 229 -10.36 39.35 -1.37
C PRO A 229 -9.58 38.06 -1.18
N PRO A 230 -9.40 37.25 -2.24
CA PRO A 230 -8.65 36.01 -2.15
C PRO A 230 -7.21 36.31 -1.73
N LEU A 231 -6.76 35.62 -0.69
CA LEU A 231 -5.37 35.64 -0.25
C LEU A 231 -4.45 35.29 -1.43
N PRO A 232 -3.33 35.99 -1.65
CA PRO A 232 -2.42 35.69 -2.75
C PRO A 232 -1.96 34.25 -2.64
N GLY A 233 -2.26 33.46 -3.67
CA GLY A 233 -1.86 32.06 -3.75
C GLY A 233 -0.35 31.94 -3.67
N ARG A 234 0.13 31.15 -2.71
CA ARG A 234 1.55 30.76 -2.64
C ARG A 234 1.92 30.03 -3.91
N THR A 235 3.01 30.40 -4.56
CA THR A 235 3.53 29.69 -5.72
C THR A 235 3.99 28.28 -5.33
N ALA A 236 3.96 27.33 -6.27
CA ALA A 236 4.40 25.96 -6.04
C ALA A 236 5.83 25.90 -5.44
N SER A 237 6.71 26.86 -5.81
CA SER A 237 8.06 27.00 -5.28
C SER A 237 8.07 27.39 -3.79
N GLU A 238 7.12 28.19 -3.32
CA GLU A 238 7.00 28.56 -1.90
C GLU A 238 6.45 27.41 -1.02
N MET A 239 5.84 26.40 -1.65
CA MET A 239 5.39 25.16 -1.01
C MET A 239 6.45 24.06 -1.03
N GLY A 240 7.66 24.34 -1.52
CA GLY A 240 8.76 23.36 -1.57
C GLY A 240 8.63 22.33 -2.68
N PHE A 241 7.75 22.56 -3.66
CA PHE A 241 7.72 21.76 -4.89
C PHE A 241 8.75 22.33 -5.86
N GLU A 242 9.78 21.55 -6.15
CA GLU A 242 10.63 21.80 -7.29
C GLU A 242 9.80 21.54 -8.55
N MET A 243 9.54 22.58 -9.33
CA MET A 243 9.01 22.40 -10.69
C MET A 243 10.09 21.66 -11.47
N VAL A 244 9.88 20.39 -11.73
CA VAL A 244 10.68 19.68 -12.73
C VAL A 244 10.29 20.28 -14.06
N ASP A 245 11.19 21.07 -14.67
CA ASP A 245 11.07 21.44 -16.05
C ASP A 245 11.12 20.14 -16.85
N PHE A 246 9.96 19.65 -17.23
CA PHE A 246 9.89 18.65 -18.29
C PHE A 246 10.46 19.33 -19.52
N PRO A 247 11.45 18.71 -20.21
CA PRO A 247 11.83 19.17 -21.54
C PRO A 247 10.52 19.34 -22.30
N GLN A 248 10.31 20.51 -22.89
CA GLN A 248 9.09 20.78 -23.66
C GLN A 248 8.89 19.60 -24.59
N TRP A 249 7.89 18.78 -24.25
CA TRP A 249 7.40 17.81 -25.19
C TRP A 249 6.91 18.67 -26.34
N HIS A 250 7.64 18.68 -27.44
CA HIS A 250 7.06 19.16 -28.67
C HIS A 250 5.75 18.39 -28.76
N GLU A 251 4.64 19.10 -28.85
CA GLU A 251 3.35 18.56 -29.23
C GLU A 251 3.53 18.04 -30.67
N GLU A 252 4.25 16.93 -30.83
CA GLU A 252 4.06 16.07 -31.95
C GLU A 252 2.64 15.58 -31.79
N GLU A 253 1.82 15.92 -32.77
CA GLU A 253 0.40 15.52 -32.84
C GLU A 253 0.29 14.08 -32.35
N PRO A 254 -0.67 13.76 -31.48
CA PRO A 254 -0.75 12.44 -30.88
C PRO A 254 -0.73 11.41 -32.00
N PHE A 255 0.26 10.54 -31.99
CA PHE A 255 0.47 9.47 -32.99
C PHE A 255 -0.71 8.49 -33.07
N PHE A 256 -1.68 8.69 -32.21
CA PHE A 256 -2.92 7.92 -32.17
C PHE A 256 -4.06 8.81 -32.69
N GLU A 257 -4.60 8.44 -33.86
CA GLU A 257 -5.96 8.85 -34.21
C GLU A 257 -6.81 8.63 -32.94
N SER A 258 -7.51 9.68 -32.51
CA SER A 258 -8.42 9.58 -31.36
C SER A 258 -9.47 8.52 -31.69
N ILE A 259 -9.24 7.29 -31.24
CA ILE A 259 -10.20 6.21 -31.43
C ILE A 259 -11.40 6.54 -30.54
N GLU A 260 -12.45 7.05 -31.15
CA GLU A 260 -13.71 7.27 -30.44
C GLU A 260 -14.21 5.94 -29.87
N ARG A 261 -14.50 5.95 -28.61
CA ARG A 261 -15.06 4.78 -27.94
C ARG A 261 -16.45 4.48 -28.49
N GLY A 262 -16.72 3.23 -28.79
CA GLY A 262 -18.06 2.80 -29.24
C GLY A 262 -19.14 3.02 -28.18
N ALA A 263 -20.39 3.00 -28.61
CA ALA A 263 -21.54 3.00 -27.70
C ALA A 263 -21.54 1.72 -26.83
N PRO A 264 -22.01 1.79 -25.58
CA PRO A 264 -22.21 0.60 -24.75
C PRO A 264 -23.18 -0.39 -25.42
N VAL A 265 -22.89 -1.69 -25.27
CA VAL A 265 -23.82 -2.75 -25.70
C VAL A 265 -25.15 -2.54 -24.98
N SER A 266 -26.22 -2.34 -25.77
CA SER A 266 -27.56 -2.12 -25.26
C SER A 266 -28.27 -3.41 -24.88
N VAL A 267 -29.33 -3.30 -24.07
CA VAL A 267 -30.19 -4.45 -23.74
C VAL A 267 -30.69 -5.16 -24.99
N GLN A 268 -31.08 -4.41 -26.03
CA GLN A 268 -31.57 -4.99 -27.28
C GLN A 268 -30.48 -5.77 -28.02
N GLN A 269 -29.28 -5.20 -28.14
CA GLN A 269 -28.13 -5.89 -28.74
C GLN A 269 -27.77 -7.15 -27.96
N TRP A 270 -27.73 -7.05 -26.62
CA TRP A 270 -27.45 -8.18 -25.75
C TRP A 270 -28.40 -9.35 -25.99
N ASN A 271 -29.71 -9.09 -26.07
CA ASN A 271 -30.71 -10.12 -26.34
C ASN A 271 -30.57 -10.76 -27.74
N ASN A 272 -30.10 -10.00 -28.72
CA ASN A 272 -29.88 -10.48 -30.08
C ASN A 272 -28.67 -11.41 -30.23
N TYR A 273 -27.79 -11.51 -29.26
CA TYR A 273 -26.66 -12.44 -29.30
C TYR A 273 -27.07 -13.89 -29.01
N PHE A 274 -28.24 -14.11 -28.44
CA PHE A 274 -28.72 -15.43 -28.05
C PHE A 274 -29.55 -16.04 -29.14
N ASP A 275 -29.37 -17.35 -29.32
CA ASP A 275 -30.27 -18.15 -30.11
C ASP A 275 -31.58 -18.57 -29.35
N GLU A 276 -32.41 -19.39 -29.97
CA GLU A 276 -33.65 -19.89 -29.37
C GLU A 276 -33.45 -20.75 -28.12
N HIS A 277 -32.26 -21.34 -27.94
CA HIS A 277 -31.87 -22.10 -26.75
C HIS A 277 -31.14 -21.23 -25.70
N GLY A 278 -30.94 -19.95 -26.01
CA GLY A 278 -30.21 -19.01 -25.13
C GLY A 278 -28.71 -19.20 -25.18
N VAL A 279 -28.12 -19.75 -26.24
CA VAL A 279 -26.67 -19.85 -26.45
C VAL A 279 -26.18 -18.61 -27.17
N ILE A 280 -25.04 -18.07 -26.72
CA ILE A 280 -24.41 -16.93 -27.41
C ILE A 280 -23.71 -17.42 -28.67
N GLN A 281 -24.14 -16.89 -29.83
CA GLN A 281 -23.73 -17.35 -31.14
C GLN A 281 -22.24 -17.09 -31.46
N ASP A 282 -21.78 -15.89 -31.15
CA ASP A 282 -20.37 -15.50 -31.36
C ASP A 282 -19.79 -14.81 -30.13
N PRO A 283 -19.26 -15.57 -29.17
CA PRO A 283 -18.64 -15.00 -27.98
C PRO A 283 -17.47 -14.07 -28.26
N LYS A 284 -16.76 -14.21 -29.40
CA LYS A 284 -15.64 -13.34 -29.76
C LYS A 284 -16.13 -11.98 -30.21
N ALA A 285 -17.15 -11.93 -31.05
CA ALA A 285 -17.76 -10.68 -31.47
C ALA A 285 -18.37 -9.93 -30.28
N VAL A 286 -19.09 -10.61 -29.39
CA VAL A 286 -19.65 -10.01 -28.17
C VAL A 286 -18.53 -9.40 -27.29
N ARG A 287 -17.45 -10.11 -27.06
CA ARG A 287 -16.29 -9.59 -26.31
C ARG A 287 -15.66 -8.37 -26.99
N ALA A 288 -15.57 -8.37 -28.32
CA ALA A 288 -15.04 -7.24 -29.07
C ALA A 288 -15.90 -6.00 -28.94
N GLU A 289 -17.23 -6.14 -28.94
CA GLU A 289 -18.18 -5.03 -28.76
C GLU A 289 -18.13 -4.49 -27.33
N ILE A 290 -18.10 -5.36 -26.32
CA ILE A 290 -17.91 -4.97 -24.91
C ILE A 290 -16.58 -4.26 -24.72
N PHE A 291 -15.50 -4.73 -25.34
CA PHE A 291 -14.19 -4.07 -25.28
C PHE A 291 -14.26 -2.63 -25.79
N ARG A 292 -14.94 -2.40 -26.92
CA ARG A 292 -15.04 -1.07 -27.56
C ARG A 292 -15.96 -0.12 -26.81
N GLY A 293 -17.13 -0.58 -26.34
CA GLY A 293 -18.19 0.28 -25.81
C GLY A 293 -18.46 0.14 -24.32
N GLY A 294 -18.17 -1.03 -23.75
CA GLY A 294 -18.66 -1.42 -22.42
C GLY A 294 -20.09 -1.94 -22.48
N LEU A 295 -20.77 -1.93 -21.35
CA LEU A 295 -22.11 -2.47 -21.16
C LEU A 295 -23.06 -1.40 -20.62
N GLU A 296 -24.32 -1.40 -21.06
CA GLU A 296 -25.37 -0.69 -20.33
C GLU A 296 -25.52 -1.27 -18.92
N PRO A 297 -25.78 -0.43 -17.89
CA PRO A 297 -25.90 -0.90 -16.51
C PRO A 297 -26.90 -2.05 -16.32
N ALA A 298 -28.00 -2.05 -17.06
CA ALA A 298 -29.08 -3.03 -16.94
C ALA A 298 -28.64 -4.48 -17.28
N ILE A 299 -27.63 -4.65 -18.14
CA ILE A 299 -27.15 -5.98 -18.54
C ILE A 299 -25.88 -6.43 -17.83
N ARG A 300 -25.23 -5.56 -17.04
CA ARG A 300 -23.98 -5.88 -16.32
C ARG A 300 -24.11 -7.16 -15.50
N ARG A 301 -25.21 -7.29 -14.73
CA ARG A 301 -25.43 -8.43 -13.85
C ARG A 301 -25.40 -9.77 -14.59
N GLU A 302 -25.94 -9.82 -15.80
CA GLU A 302 -25.91 -11.04 -16.61
C GLU A 302 -24.58 -11.20 -17.35
N ALA A 303 -24.13 -10.18 -18.05
CA ALA A 303 -22.91 -10.23 -18.86
C ALA A 303 -21.64 -10.53 -18.03
N TRP A 304 -21.52 -9.97 -16.82
CA TRP A 304 -20.38 -10.24 -15.95
C TRP A 304 -20.29 -11.71 -15.49
N LYS A 305 -21.42 -12.43 -15.42
CA LYS A 305 -21.39 -13.88 -15.14
C LYS A 305 -20.67 -14.65 -16.23
N PHE A 306 -20.77 -14.23 -17.49
CA PHE A 306 -20.00 -14.81 -18.60
C PHE A 306 -18.55 -14.34 -18.58
N LEU A 307 -18.30 -13.03 -18.43
CA LEU A 307 -16.98 -12.46 -18.40
C LEU A 307 -16.09 -13.01 -17.27
N LEU A 308 -16.68 -13.29 -16.11
CA LEU A 308 -16.03 -13.87 -14.94
C LEU A 308 -16.03 -15.40 -14.93
N GLY A 309 -16.59 -16.03 -15.97
CA GLY A 309 -16.59 -17.47 -16.13
C GLY A 309 -17.47 -18.23 -15.13
N TYR A 310 -18.50 -17.58 -14.59
CA TYR A 310 -19.55 -18.22 -13.82
C TYR A 310 -20.44 -19.06 -14.76
N TYR A 311 -20.82 -18.49 -15.92
CA TYR A 311 -21.48 -19.20 -16.99
C TYR A 311 -20.52 -19.47 -18.16
N PRO A 312 -20.45 -20.69 -18.69
CA PRO A 312 -19.82 -20.97 -19.98
C PRO A 312 -20.50 -20.19 -21.11
N TRP A 313 -19.73 -19.63 -22.02
CA TRP A 313 -20.25 -18.87 -23.16
C TRP A 313 -21.13 -19.71 -24.10
N THR A 314 -20.95 -21.01 -24.08
CA THR A 314 -21.70 -22.01 -24.89
C THR A 314 -22.91 -22.59 -24.15
N SER A 315 -23.21 -22.12 -22.94
CA SER A 315 -24.28 -22.67 -22.12
C SER A 315 -25.66 -22.23 -22.61
N THR A 316 -26.60 -23.18 -22.63
CA THR A 316 -28.03 -22.91 -22.83
C THR A 316 -28.66 -22.26 -21.59
N LEU A 317 -29.84 -21.69 -21.74
CA LEU A 317 -30.61 -21.12 -20.63
C LEU A 317 -30.87 -22.16 -19.52
N GLU A 318 -31.24 -23.40 -19.92
CA GLU A 318 -31.51 -24.48 -18.96
C GLU A 318 -30.24 -24.92 -18.21
N GLU A 319 -29.12 -24.98 -18.90
CA GLU A 319 -27.83 -25.30 -18.25
C GLU A 319 -27.44 -24.21 -17.25
N ARG A 320 -27.63 -22.91 -17.57
CA ARG A 320 -27.36 -21.83 -16.63
C ARG A 320 -28.24 -21.90 -15.38
N LYS A 321 -29.51 -22.29 -15.50
CA LYS A 321 -30.38 -22.52 -14.34
C LYS A 321 -29.81 -23.62 -13.44
N LYS A 322 -29.46 -24.78 -14.04
CA LYS A 322 -28.85 -25.89 -13.29
C LYS A 322 -27.52 -25.51 -12.64
N ILE A 323 -26.66 -24.80 -13.37
CA ILE A 323 -25.40 -24.30 -12.83
C ILE A 323 -25.67 -23.39 -11.64
N ARG A 324 -26.63 -22.48 -11.73
CA ARG A 324 -26.94 -21.56 -10.62
C ARG A 324 -27.48 -22.33 -9.41
N GLU A 325 -28.38 -23.24 -9.58
CA GLU A 325 -28.92 -24.07 -8.49
C GLU A 325 -27.81 -24.86 -7.78
N GLN A 326 -26.96 -25.53 -8.55
CA GLN A 326 -25.82 -26.28 -8.01
C GLN A 326 -24.86 -25.36 -7.28
N LYS A 327 -24.50 -24.23 -7.88
CA LYS A 327 -23.56 -23.27 -7.32
C LYS A 327 -24.09 -22.58 -6.07
N THR A 328 -25.38 -22.32 -5.98
CA THR A 328 -26.04 -21.83 -4.76
C THR A 328 -25.89 -22.85 -3.62
N GLN A 329 -26.16 -24.12 -3.89
CA GLN A 329 -26.01 -25.20 -2.89
C GLN A 329 -24.55 -25.34 -2.43
N GLU A 330 -23.59 -25.36 -3.39
CA GLU A 330 -22.15 -25.41 -3.07
C GLU A 330 -21.73 -24.24 -2.18
N TYR A 331 -22.18 -23.01 -2.50
CA TYR A 331 -21.89 -21.84 -1.69
C TYR A 331 -22.36 -21.99 -0.24
N HIS A 332 -23.59 -22.43 -0.03
CA HIS A 332 -24.13 -22.62 1.32
C HIS A 332 -23.37 -23.72 2.09
N ILE A 333 -22.89 -24.76 1.42
CA ILE A 333 -22.03 -25.78 2.03
C ILE A 333 -20.70 -25.15 2.51
N TYR A 334 -20.06 -24.32 1.68
CA TYR A 334 -18.83 -23.62 2.10
C TYR A 334 -19.09 -22.62 3.23
N LYS A 335 -20.18 -21.87 3.16
CA LYS A 335 -20.58 -20.92 4.22
C LYS A 335 -20.82 -21.63 5.55
N LEU A 336 -21.46 -22.80 5.51
CA LEU A 336 -21.75 -23.62 6.68
C LEU A 336 -20.46 -24.07 7.40
N GLN A 337 -19.36 -24.28 6.69
CA GLN A 337 -18.10 -24.74 7.28
C GLN A 337 -17.57 -23.81 8.35
N TRP A 338 -17.72 -22.51 8.20
CA TRP A 338 -17.26 -21.55 9.18
C TRP A 338 -18.36 -21.02 10.11
N THR A 339 -19.61 -20.94 9.63
CA THR A 339 -20.73 -20.51 10.47
C THR A 339 -21.09 -21.52 11.55
N SER A 340 -20.75 -22.80 11.35
CA SER A 340 -20.92 -23.87 12.33
C SER A 340 -19.78 -23.99 13.37
N ILE A 341 -18.72 -23.20 13.21
CA ILE A 341 -17.60 -23.20 14.18
C ILE A 341 -18.08 -22.63 15.50
N THR A 342 -17.96 -23.43 16.57
CA THR A 342 -18.31 -23.00 17.92
C THR A 342 -17.26 -22.03 18.48
N ALA A 343 -17.65 -21.24 19.49
CA ALA A 343 -16.72 -20.31 20.16
C ALA A 343 -15.49 -21.02 20.74
N GLU A 344 -15.64 -22.29 21.16
CA GLU A 344 -14.52 -23.11 21.65
C GLU A 344 -13.56 -23.48 20.52
N GLN A 345 -14.09 -23.94 19.38
CA GLN A 345 -13.30 -24.25 18.20
C GLN A 345 -12.61 -22.99 17.65
N GLU A 346 -13.31 -21.85 17.62
CA GLU A 346 -12.74 -20.57 17.20
C GLU A 346 -11.54 -20.19 18.06
N ARG A 347 -11.62 -20.36 19.39
CA ARG A 347 -10.48 -20.09 20.29
C ARG A 347 -9.23 -20.91 19.96
N GLN A 348 -9.41 -22.15 19.50
CA GLN A 348 -8.31 -23.05 19.15
C GLN A 348 -7.85 -22.92 17.71
N PHE A 349 -8.66 -22.31 16.82
CA PHE A 349 -8.36 -22.18 15.40
C PHE A 349 -7.74 -20.79 15.09
N GLU A 350 -6.47 -20.62 15.43
CA GLU A 350 -5.72 -19.37 15.27
C GLU A 350 -5.80 -18.81 13.84
N LYS A 351 -5.57 -19.64 12.83
CA LYS A 351 -5.56 -19.22 11.42
C LYS A 351 -6.93 -18.69 10.97
N TYR A 352 -8.03 -19.23 11.47
CA TYR A 352 -9.37 -18.72 11.20
C TYR A 352 -9.58 -17.36 11.87
N ARG A 353 -9.24 -17.22 13.16
CA ARG A 353 -9.37 -15.94 13.89
C ARG A 353 -8.57 -14.83 13.23
N GLU A 354 -7.33 -15.11 12.82
CA GLU A 354 -6.46 -14.14 12.13
C GLU A 354 -7.11 -13.67 10.81
N ARG A 355 -7.64 -14.61 10.00
CA ARG A 355 -8.29 -14.27 8.73
C ARG A 355 -9.56 -13.49 8.93
N LYS A 356 -10.43 -13.93 9.84
CA LYS A 356 -11.68 -13.28 10.20
C LYS A 356 -11.42 -11.83 10.66
N PHE A 357 -10.48 -11.63 11.55
CA PHE A 357 -10.08 -10.29 12.02
C PHE A 357 -9.61 -9.39 10.89
N ARG A 358 -8.81 -9.91 9.97
CA ARG A 358 -8.36 -9.14 8.79
C ARG A 358 -9.51 -8.78 7.87
N VAL A 359 -10.44 -9.70 7.62
CA VAL A 359 -11.65 -9.45 6.84
C VAL A 359 -12.49 -8.35 7.50
N GLU A 360 -12.77 -8.47 8.80
CA GLU A 360 -13.54 -7.48 9.56
C GLU A 360 -12.92 -6.08 9.46
N LYS A 361 -11.60 -5.99 9.66
CA LYS A 361 -10.85 -4.72 9.57
C LYS A 361 -10.94 -4.09 8.17
N ASP A 362 -10.88 -4.89 7.11
CA ASP A 362 -10.94 -4.38 5.74
C ASP A 362 -12.38 -4.04 5.32
N VAL A 363 -13.35 -4.86 5.68
CA VAL A 363 -14.78 -4.62 5.38
C VAL A 363 -15.27 -3.31 6.00
N THR A 364 -14.84 -2.98 7.23
CA THR A 364 -15.26 -1.73 7.89
C THR A 364 -14.76 -0.46 7.19
N ARG A 365 -13.78 -0.53 6.32
CA ARG A 365 -13.19 0.61 5.60
C ARG A 365 -13.37 0.56 4.06
N THR A 366 -13.96 -0.53 3.53
CA THR A 366 -14.14 -0.69 2.07
C THR A 366 -15.34 0.11 1.60
N ASP A 367 -15.11 1.02 0.64
CA ASP A 367 -16.13 1.78 -0.13
C ASP A 367 -17.24 2.42 0.72
N ARG A 368 -16.91 3.00 1.88
CA ARG A 368 -17.87 3.60 2.82
C ARG A 368 -18.60 4.84 2.28
N ASP A 369 -18.03 5.48 1.31
CA ASP A 369 -18.55 6.62 0.56
C ASP A 369 -19.61 6.21 -0.46
N ILE A 370 -19.68 4.92 -0.83
CA ILE A 370 -20.71 4.40 -1.73
C ILE A 370 -21.99 4.12 -0.92
N PRO A 371 -23.17 4.63 -1.36
CA PRO A 371 -24.44 4.42 -0.65
C PRO A 371 -24.74 2.95 -0.34
N PHE A 372 -24.33 2.03 -1.21
CA PHE A 372 -24.52 0.59 -1.05
C PHE A 372 -23.84 0.04 0.23
N PHE A 373 -22.70 0.60 0.65
CA PHE A 373 -21.95 0.19 1.84
C PHE A 373 -21.97 1.23 2.97
N SER A 374 -22.72 2.31 2.86
CA SER A 374 -22.70 3.44 3.82
C SER A 374 -23.14 3.05 5.22
N LYS A 375 -24.09 2.11 5.36
CA LYS A 375 -24.58 1.66 6.66
C LYS A 375 -23.59 0.71 7.31
N GLU A 376 -23.09 1.08 8.49
CA GLU A 376 -22.17 0.25 9.25
C GLU A 376 -22.82 -1.08 9.64
N TRP A 377 -22.14 -2.18 9.33
CA TRP A 377 -22.67 -3.54 9.49
C TRP A 377 -24.09 -3.73 8.91
N GLY A 378 -24.45 -2.96 7.89
CA GLY A 378 -25.68 -3.16 7.13
C GLY A 378 -25.63 -4.46 6.30
N PRO A 379 -26.77 -4.86 5.70
CA PRO A 379 -26.87 -6.13 4.97
C PRO A 379 -25.76 -6.34 3.94
N ASN A 380 -25.38 -5.30 3.21
CA ASN A 380 -24.37 -5.41 2.16
C ASN A 380 -22.94 -5.54 2.70
N MET A 381 -22.63 -4.92 3.84
CA MET A 381 -21.36 -5.16 4.52
C MET A 381 -21.29 -6.57 5.10
N ILE A 382 -22.39 -7.09 5.61
CA ILE A 382 -22.47 -8.48 6.08
C ILE A 382 -22.25 -9.45 4.92
N LYS A 383 -22.88 -9.21 3.77
CA LYS A 383 -22.62 -10.00 2.55
C LYS A 383 -21.15 -9.93 2.13
N LEU A 384 -20.55 -8.73 2.13
CA LEU A 384 -19.13 -8.55 1.80
C LEU A 384 -18.23 -9.36 2.75
N HIS A 385 -18.49 -9.28 4.05
CA HIS A 385 -17.79 -10.06 5.08
C HIS A 385 -17.94 -11.57 4.85
N ASP A 386 -19.17 -12.03 4.72
CA ASP A 386 -19.49 -13.45 4.64
C ASP A 386 -18.91 -14.11 3.38
N ILE A 387 -18.95 -13.43 2.24
CA ILE A 387 -18.32 -13.87 1.00
C ILE A 387 -16.81 -14.02 1.18
N LEU A 388 -16.13 -13.04 1.79
CA LEU A 388 -14.68 -13.08 1.98
C LEU A 388 -14.25 -14.17 2.97
N VAL A 389 -14.99 -14.35 4.06
CA VAL A 389 -14.73 -15.45 5.00
C VAL A 389 -14.96 -16.79 4.32
N THR A 390 -16.07 -16.94 3.59
CA THR A 390 -16.37 -18.17 2.84
C THR A 390 -15.28 -18.46 1.80
N TYR A 391 -14.81 -17.43 1.06
CA TYR A 391 -13.71 -17.61 0.11
C TYR A 391 -12.43 -18.09 0.79
N SER A 392 -12.15 -17.62 2.00
CA SER A 392 -10.96 -18.03 2.76
C SER A 392 -10.98 -19.51 3.19
N PHE A 393 -12.17 -20.13 3.21
CA PHE A 393 -12.36 -21.59 3.38
C PHE A 393 -12.34 -22.32 2.05
N TYR A 394 -12.99 -21.78 1.03
CA TYR A 394 -12.99 -22.33 -0.33
C TYR A 394 -11.57 -22.44 -0.91
N ASN A 395 -10.75 -21.42 -0.73
CA ASN A 395 -9.34 -21.41 -1.13
C ASN A 395 -8.44 -21.24 0.11
N PHE A 396 -8.30 -22.32 0.87
CA PHE A 396 -7.64 -22.29 2.16
C PHE A 396 -6.14 -21.95 2.09
N ASP A 397 -5.46 -22.24 0.99
CA ASP A 397 -4.02 -22.00 0.83
C ASP A 397 -3.72 -20.49 0.70
N ILE A 398 -4.49 -19.78 -0.11
CA ILE A 398 -4.40 -18.33 -0.26
C ILE A 398 -5.06 -17.65 0.96
N GLY A 399 -6.26 -18.11 1.33
CA GLY A 399 -7.06 -17.53 2.39
C GLY A 399 -7.54 -16.12 2.05
N TYR A 400 -7.53 -15.23 3.02
CA TYR A 400 -7.81 -13.82 2.82
C TYR A 400 -6.51 -13.00 2.85
N CYS A 401 -6.36 -12.11 1.88
CA CYS A 401 -5.29 -11.12 1.81
C CYS A 401 -5.89 -9.72 1.63
N GLN A 402 -5.24 -8.71 2.20
CA GLN A 402 -5.65 -7.31 2.05
C GLN A 402 -5.73 -6.92 0.57
N GLY A 403 -6.80 -6.22 0.19
CA GLY A 403 -7.12 -5.87 -1.20
C GLY A 403 -8.15 -6.79 -1.85
N MET A 404 -8.43 -7.96 -1.30
CA MET A 404 -9.50 -8.82 -1.81
C MET A 404 -10.89 -8.20 -1.62
N SER A 405 -11.09 -7.40 -0.56
CA SER A 405 -12.32 -6.63 -0.37
C SER A 405 -12.54 -5.59 -1.46
N ASP A 406 -11.46 -4.94 -1.93
CA ASP A 406 -11.51 -4.01 -3.05
C ASP A 406 -11.92 -4.68 -4.37
N LEU A 407 -11.52 -5.94 -4.56
CA LEU A 407 -11.88 -6.72 -5.75
C LEU A 407 -13.32 -7.27 -5.68
N LEU A 408 -13.81 -7.59 -4.49
CA LEU A 408 -15.17 -8.10 -4.32
C LEU A 408 -16.23 -7.00 -4.35
N ALA A 409 -15.95 -5.82 -3.80
CA ALA A 409 -16.95 -4.78 -3.62
C ALA A 409 -17.66 -4.37 -4.93
N PRO A 410 -16.99 -4.13 -6.08
CA PRO A 410 -17.66 -3.84 -7.35
C PRO A 410 -18.52 -4.99 -7.84
N ILE A 411 -18.08 -6.23 -7.64
CA ILE A 411 -18.85 -7.43 -8.03
C ILE A 411 -20.12 -7.52 -7.21
N LEU A 412 -20.03 -7.28 -5.89
CA LEU A 412 -21.19 -7.35 -5.00
C LEU A 412 -22.22 -6.26 -5.32
N VAL A 413 -21.78 -5.06 -5.69
CA VAL A 413 -22.68 -3.97 -6.12
C VAL A 413 -23.46 -4.35 -7.38
N ILE A 414 -22.83 -5.06 -8.34
CA ILE A 414 -23.49 -5.47 -9.59
C ILE A 414 -24.39 -6.69 -9.37
N MET A 415 -23.92 -7.68 -8.64
CA MET A 415 -24.63 -8.96 -8.46
C MET A 415 -25.75 -8.87 -7.43
N GLU A 416 -25.56 -8.07 -6.38
CA GLU A 416 -26.44 -7.90 -5.22
C GLU A 416 -26.68 -9.16 -4.39
N GLU A 417 -26.73 -10.33 -5.03
CA GLU A 417 -26.91 -11.63 -4.40
C GLU A 417 -25.57 -12.22 -3.94
N GLU A 418 -25.57 -12.81 -2.78
CA GLU A 418 -24.37 -13.29 -2.10
C GLU A 418 -23.72 -14.45 -2.89
N GLU A 419 -24.50 -15.41 -3.33
CA GLU A 419 -24.04 -16.59 -4.04
C GLU A 419 -23.47 -16.24 -5.42
N ASP A 420 -24.18 -15.42 -6.19
CA ASP A 420 -23.74 -14.97 -7.50
C ASP A 420 -22.43 -14.15 -7.37
N SER A 421 -22.35 -13.29 -6.35
CA SER A 421 -21.15 -12.50 -6.06
C SER A 421 -19.96 -13.37 -5.71
N PHE A 422 -20.15 -14.39 -4.87
CA PHE A 422 -19.10 -15.34 -4.50
C PHE A 422 -18.50 -16.04 -5.72
N TRP A 423 -19.34 -16.58 -6.62
CA TRP A 423 -18.83 -17.32 -7.77
C TRP A 423 -18.20 -16.40 -8.84
N CYS A 424 -18.73 -15.20 -9.01
CA CYS A 424 -18.10 -14.18 -9.85
C CYS A 424 -16.74 -13.74 -9.26
N PHE A 425 -16.67 -13.56 -7.96
CA PHE A 425 -15.40 -13.26 -7.26
C PHE A 425 -14.40 -14.43 -7.37
N ALA A 426 -14.84 -15.66 -7.17
CA ALA A 426 -14.01 -16.84 -7.38
C ALA A 426 -13.47 -16.92 -8.82
N GLY A 427 -14.27 -16.52 -9.80
CA GLY A 427 -13.86 -16.37 -11.20
C GLY A 427 -12.78 -15.32 -11.39
N LEU A 428 -12.93 -14.11 -10.79
CA LEU A 428 -11.91 -13.07 -10.79
C LEU A 428 -10.62 -13.55 -10.11
N MET A 429 -10.74 -14.22 -8.97
CA MET A 429 -9.61 -14.74 -8.23
C MET A 429 -8.82 -15.81 -8.99
N LYS A 430 -9.41 -16.57 -9.94
CA LYS A 430 -8.62 -17.44 -10.83
C LYS A 430 -7.57 -16.68 -11.64
N ARG A 431 -7.82 -15.39 -11.94
CA ARG A 431 -6.91 -14.52 -12.67
C ARG A 431 -5.90 -13.83 -11.76
N THR A 432 -6.38 -13.34 -10.60
CA THR A 432 -5.63 -12.45 -9.71
C THR A 432 -4.99 -13.15 -8.52
N ALA A 433 -5.35 -14.40 -8.21
CA ALA A 433 -4.87 -15.12 -7.02
C ALA A 433 -3.34 -15.17 -6.89
N ARG A 434 -2.62 -15.25 -8.01
CA ARG A 434 -1.14 -15.24 -8.00
C ARG A 434 -0.56 -13.96 -7.41
N ASN A 435 -1.29 -12.83 -7.48
CA ASN A 435 -0.86 -11.55 -6.92
C ASN A 435 -0.84 -11.55 -5.38
N PHE A 436 -1.60 -12.48 -4.78
CA PHE A 436 -1.77 -12.63 -3.33
C PHE A 436 -0.91 -13.76 -2.74
N LEU A 437 -0.02 -14.35 -3.52
CA LEU A 437 0.92 -15.35 -3.00
C LEU A 437 1.87 -14.73 -1.99
N LYS A 438 2.08 -15.40 -0.85
CA LYS A 438 2.93 -14.92 0.25
C LYS A 438 4.37 -14.58 -0.16
N ASN A 439 4.90 -15.25 -1.17
CA ASN A 439 6.23 -15.00 -1.70
C ASN A 439 6.30 -13.81 -2.67
N GLY A 440 5.15 -13.16 -2.98
CA GLY A 440 5.06 -12.03 -3.89
C GLY A 440 5.42 -12.34 -5.36
N SER A 441 5.60 -13.62 -5.73
CA SER A 441 6.10 -13.98 -7.08
C SER A 441 5.18 -13.53 -8.20
N GLY A 442 3.86 -13.63 -8.02
CA GLY A 442 2.90 -13.26 -9.07
C GLY A 442 2.89 -11.77 -9.39
N ILE A 443 2.87 -10.94 -8.35
CA ILE A 443 2.90 -9.48 -8.53
C ILE A 443 4.27 -9.02 -9.08
N ARG A 444 5.37 -9.60 -8.60
CA ARG A 444 6.71 -9.33 -9.10
C ARG A 444 6.83 -9.61 -10.59
N THR A 445 6.33 -10.77 -11.04
CA THR A 445 6.32 -11.12 -12.47
C THR A 445 5.60 -10.06 -13.29
N GLN A 446 4.44 -9.56 -12.84
CA GLN A 446 3.70 -8.54 -13.57
C GLN A 446 4.41 -7.19 -13.59
N LEU A 447 5.03 -6.77 -12.47
CA LEU A 447 5.83 -5.54 -12.45
C LEU A 447 7.06 -5.63 -13.36
N THR A 448 7.71 -6.80 -13.44
CA THR A 448 8.81 -7.05 -14.39
C THR A 448 8.33 -7.01 -15.84
N GLN A 449 7.15 -7.58 -16.13
CA GLN A 449 6.52 -7.49 -17.45
C GLN A 449 6.18 -6.05 -17.82
N LEU A 450 5.66 -5.27 -16.88
CA LEU A 450 5.38 -3.84 -17.06
C LEU A 450 6.66 -3.06 -17.39
N ALA A 451 7.75 -3.31 -16.64
CA ALA A 451 9.06 -2.71 -16.91
C ALA A 451 9.57 -3.04 -18.33
N THR A 452 9.39 -4.30 -18.76
CA THR A 452 9.79 -4.74 -20.09
C THR A 452 8.97 -4.05 -21.18
N LEU A 453 7.66 -3.95 -20.99
CA LEU A 453 6.77 -3.24 -21.91
C LEU A 453 7.11 -1.75 -21.99
N LEU A 454 7.32 -1.09 -20.85
CA LEU A 454 7.70 0.33 -20.84
C LEU A 454 9.02 0.56 -21.57
N LYS A 455 10.01 -0.28 -21.34
CA LYS A 455 11.31 -0.17 -22.01
C LYS A 455 11.19 -0.30 -23.54
N ALA A 456 10.25 -1.13 -24.01
CA ALA A 456 10.01 -1.32 -25.45
C ALA A 456 9.21 -0.17 -26.08
N LEU A 457 8.24 0.39 -25.35
CA LEU A 457 7.30 1.39 -25.89
C LEU A 457 7.74 2.84 -25.62
N SER A 458 8.39 3.09 -24.49
CA SER A 458 8.88 4.41 -24.10
C SER A 458 10.25 4.30 -23.41
N PRO A 459 11.34 4.12 -24.20
CA PRO A 459 12.70 4.01 -23.65
C PRO A 459 13.12 5.20 -22.80
N ASP A 460 12.72 6.41 -23.18
CA ASP A 460 13.08 7.64 -22.46
C ASP A 460 12.46 7.68 -21.08
N LEU A 461 11.18 7.32 -20.94
CA LEU A 461 10.52 7.20 -19.64
C LEU A 461 11.14 6.07 -18.80
N SER A 462 11.50 4.95 -19.43
CA SER A 462 12.22 3.87 -18.75
C SER A 462 13.56 4.35 -18.19
N HIS A 463 14.37 5.05 -18.96
CA HIS A 463 15.63 5.64 -18.50
C HIS A 463 15.42 6.72 -17.43
N PHE A 464 14.34 7.50 -17.53
CA PHE A 464 13.99 8.46 -16.49
C PHE A 464 13.69 7.75 -15.16
N LEU A 465 12.86 6.70 -15.17
CA LEU A 465 12.55 5.92 -13.97
C LEU A 465 13.79 5.22 -13.40
N GLU A 466 14.71 4.73 -14.25
CA GLU A 466 15.99 4.18 -13.80
C GLU A 466 16.81 5.22 -13.04
N ARG A 467 16.89 6.46 -13.54
CA ARG A 467 17.60 7.57 -12.87
C ARG A 467 16.95 7.99 -11.55
N GLN A 468 15.62 7.84 -11.46
CA GLN A 468 14.85 8.14 -10.24
C GLN A 468 14.80 6.96 -9.26
N GLU A 469 15.54 5.87 -9.51
CA GLU A 469 15.53 4.64 -8.69
C GLU A 469 14.12 4.01 -8.57
N ALA A 470 13.25 4.22 -9.56
CA ALA A 470 11.87 3.76 -9.59
C ALA A 470 11.66 2.54 -10.52
N SER A 471 12.74 1.90 -10.98
CA SER A 471 12.71 0.75 -11.91
C SER A 471 12.05 -0.52 -11.33
N ASN A 472 11.82 -0.57 -10.03
CA ASN A 472 11.06 -1.65 -9.39
C ASN A 472 9.54 -1.52 -9.57
N PHE A 473 9.05 -0.41 -10.12
CA PHE A 473 7.63 -0.13 -10.37
C PHE A 473 6.74 -0.24 -9.12
N PHE A 474 7.28 -0.02 -7.93
CA PHE A 474 6.53 -0.13 -6.69
C PHE A 474 5.32 0.82 -6.63
N PHE A 475 5.39 1.96 -7.30
CA PHE A 475 4.26 2.88 -7.45
C PHE A 475 3.06 2.25 -8.16
N ALA A 476 3.28 1.32 -9.11
CA ALA A 476 2.24 0.59 -9.84
C ALA A 476 1.72 -0.65 -9.09
N PHE A 477 2.33 -1.02 -7.95
CA PHE A 477 1.92 -2.20 -7.17
C PHE A 477 0.42 -2.19 -6.85
N ARG A 478 -0.09 -1.05 -6.35
CA ARG A 478 -1.50 -0.91 -6.01
C ARG A 478 -2.40 -1.01 -7.24
N TRP A 479 -1.99 -0.46 -8.38
CA TRP A 479 -2.74 -0.55 -9.64
C TRP A 479 -2.98 -2.01 -10.05
N VAL A 480 -1.93 -2.81 -9.99
CA VAL A 480 -1.97 -4.21 -10.42
C VAL A 480 -2.69 -5.11 -9.41
N ILE A 481 -2.47 -4.93 -8.10
CA ILE A 481 -3.02 -5.87 -7.10
C ILE A 481 -4.54 -5.77 -6.96
N VAL A 482 -5.12 -4.55 -7.06
CA VAL A 482 -6.56 -4.31 -6.97
C VAL A 482 -7.18 -3.84 -8.28
N TRP A 483 -6.51 -4.06 -9.41
CA TRP A 483 -6.99 -3.72 -10.75
C TRP A 483 -7.56 -2.31 -10.83
N PHE A 484 -6.73 -1.31 -10.42
CA PHE A 484 -7.04 0.12 -10.46
C PHE A 484 -8.25 0.55 -9.62
N LYS A 485 -8.83 -0.33 -8.78
CA LYS A 485 -10.05 -0.03 -8.01
C LYS A 485 -9.96 1.28 -7.19
N ARG A 486 -8.77 1.65 -6.77
CA ARG A 486 -8.52 2.85 -5.94
C ARG A 486 -7.98 4.05 -6.73
N GLU A 487 -7.90 3.93 -8.06
CA GLU A 487 -7.31 4.97 -8.93
C GLU A 487 -8.39 5.74 -9.71
N PHE A 488 -9.57 5.15 -9.86
CA PHE A 488 -10.68 5.73 -10.62
C PHE A 488 -11.95 5.75 -9.79
N GLU A 489 -12.88 6.65 -10.18
CA GLU A 489 -14.23 6.65 -9.64
C GLU A 489 -14.97 5.34 -9.92
N PHE A 490 -15.95 5.01 -9.08
CA PHE A 490 -16.60 3.71 -9.09
C PHE A 490 -17.19 3.34 -10.46
N ASP A 491 -17.92 4.24 -11.11
CA ASP A 491 -18.51 3.97 -12.44
C ASP A 491 -17.45 3.78 -13.53
N SER A 492 -16.36 4.53 -13.45
CA SER A 492 -15.22 4.41 -14.38
C SER A 492 -14.51 3.08 -14.22
N ILE A 493 -14.36 2.60 -12.97
CA ILE A 493 -13.73 1.31 -12.71
C ILE A 493 -14.57 0.14 -13.24
N LEU A 494 -15.89 0.20 -13.16
CA LEU A 494 -16.77 -0.82 -13.73
C LEU A 494 -16.55 -0.94 -15.24
N ARG A 495 -16.48 0.19 -15.95
CA ARG A 495 -16.20 0.23 -17.40
C ARG A 495 -14.80 -0.29 -17.72
N LEU A 496 -13.80 0.06 -16.92
CA LEU A 496 -12.44 -0.43 -17.11
C LEU A 496 -12.37 -1.95 -16.92
N TRP A 497 -13.07 -2.48 -15.91
CA TRP A 497 -13.11 -3.93 -15.69
C TRP A 497 -13.84 -4.65 -16.81
N GLU A 498 -14.90 -4.07 -17.37
CA GLU A 498 -15.57 -4.63 -18.58
C GLU A 498 -14.56 -4.83 -19.72
N VAL A 499 -13.70 -3.83 -19.96
CA VAL A 499 -12.64 -3.91 -20.98
C VAL A 499 -11.62 -5.02 -20.65
N ILE A 500 -11.08 -5.02 -19.43
CA ILE A 500 -10.03 -5.98 -19.01
C ILE A 500 -10.58 -7.43 -19.04
N LEU A 501 -11.82 -7.63 -18.63
CA LEU A 501 -12.45 -8.96 -18.51
C LEU A 501 -12.79 -9.59 -19.86
N THR A 502 -12.85 -8.81 -20.95
CA THR A 502 -13.13 -9.37 -22.28
C THR A 502 -12.05 -10.29 -22.80
N ASP A 503 -10.80 -10.12 -22.38
CA ASP A 503 -9.61 -10.77 -22.99
C ASP A 503 -9.53 -10.60 -24.51
N HIS A 504 -10.05 -9.50 -25.04
CA HIS A 504 -10.17 -9.29 -26.50
C HIS A 504 -8.81 -9.38 -27.19
N TYR A 505 -7.80 -8.65 -26.69
CA TYR A 505 -6.43 -8.70 -27.22
C TYR A 505 -5.54 -9.65 -26.41
N THR A 506 -5.62 -9.60 -25.11
CA THR A 506 -4.78 -10.39 -24.19
C THR A 506 -5.38 -10.47 -22.80
N THR A 507 -5.09 -11.56 -22.09
CA THR A 507 -5.42 -11.73 -20.66
C THR A 507 -4.63 -10.78 -19.74
N HIS A 508 -3.60 -10.12 -20.28
CA HIS A 508 -2.75 -9.17 -19.56
C HIS A 508 -3.03 -7.70 -19.93
N PHE A 509 -4.22 -7.40 -20.45
CA PHE A 509 -4.56 -6.05 -20.91
C PHE A 509 -4.41 -4.98 -19.81
N HIS A 510 -4.59 -5.36 -18.54
CA HIS A 510 -4.35 -4.47 -17.42
C HIS A 510 -2.92 -3.89 -17.35
N LEU A 511 -1.90 -4.58 -17.90
CA LEU A 511 -0.54 -4.02 -17.98
C LEU A 511 -0.43 -2.91 -19.03
N PHE A 512 -1.22 -2.96 -20.11
CA PHE A 512 -1.30 -1.86 -21.06
C PHE A 512 -2.01 -0.65 -20.47
N VAL A 513 -3.01 -0.86 -19.61
CA VAL A 513 -3.63 0.23 -18.83
C VAL A 513 -2.64 0.89 -17.87
N CYS A 514 -1.66 0.14 -17.34
CA CYS A 514 -0.59 0.75 -16.53
C CYS A 514 0.33 1.66 -17.34
N LEU A 515 0.42 1.47 -18.65
CA LEU A 515 1.30 2.25 -19.55
C LEU A 515 0.61 3.51 -20.07
N ALA A 516 -0.72 3.49 -20.19
CA ALA A 516 -1.54 4.63 -20.63
C ALA A 516 -1.69 5.66 -19.50
#